data_3a4630945d368bfaab6a9c884891b2eb
#
_entry.id   3a4630945d368bfaab6a9c884891b2eb
#
_cell.length_a   1.000
_cell.length_b   1.000
_cell.length_c   1.000
_cell.angle_alpha   90.00
_cell.angle_beta   90.00
_cell.angle_gamma   90.00
#
_symmetry.space_group_name_H-M   'P 1'
#
loop_
_entity.id
_entity.type
_entity.pdbx_description
1 polymer ?
#
loop_
_entity_poly.entity_id
_entity_poly.type
_entity_poly.pdbx_seq_one_letter_code
_entity_poly.pdbx_strand_id
1 'polypeptide(L)'
;MLKGNKGEWSELYVLFKLLGEGKVYSGDGLLNRLESFYPVLNILRDELDRHLEYLIDKDIVVVTENDNEIARINVTEFLEKSKELFLHIVGKHDKKAAFEIPVLEGFLNKIHCEKIKAKSKDKADIHIVIHVLILVQPALTCLTLHKSALDYLISL
;
A
#
# COMPACT_ATOMS: atom_id res chain seq x y z
N MET A 1 -10.18 4.93 -17.23
CA MET A 1 -10.17 5.50 -15.85
C MET A 1 -10.63 4.44 -14.86
N LEU A 2 -9.90 4.25 -13.77
CA LEU A 2 -10.23 3.24 -12.76
C LEU A 2 -11.37 3.74 -11.86
N LYS A 3 -12.28 2.80 -11.50
CA LYS A 3 -13.45 3.08 -10.69
C LYS A 3 -13.55 2.09 -9.54
N GLY A 4 -13.71 2.59 -8.33
CA GLY A 4 -13.81 1.79 -7.12
C GLY A 4 -14.66 2.43 -6.04
N ASN A 5 -15.11 1.62 -5.10
CA ASN A 5 -15.79 2.11 -3.90
C ASN A 5 -14.76 2.63 -2.86
N LYS A 6 -15.28 3.22 -1.78
CA LYS A 6 -14.43 3.80 -0.72
C LYS A 6 -13.42 2.81 -0.14
N GLY A 7 -13.83 1.54 0.09
CA GLY A 7 -12.93 0.49 0.62
C GLY A 7 -11.81 0.14 -0.34
N GLU A 8 -12.12 0.00 -1.63
CA GLU A 8 -11.12 -0.32 -2.67
C GLU A 8 -10.09 0.81 -2.81
N TRP A 9 -10.53 2.07 -2.82
CA TRP A 9 -9.61 3.22 -2.80
C TRP A 9 -8.78 3.29 -1.53
N SER A 10 -9.32 2.84 -0.39
CA SER A 10 -8.58 2.77 0.87
C SER A 10 -7.44 1.75 0.84
N GLU A 11 -7.60 0.64 0.11
CA GLU A 11 -6.51 -0.33 -0.11
C GLU A 11 -5.34 0.32 -0.85
N LEU A 12 -5.62 1.09 -1.92
CA LEU A 12 -4.58 1.85 -2.62
C LEU A 12 -3.95 2.95 -1.76
N TYR A 13 -4.74 3.61 -0.91
CA TYR A 13 -4.21 4.59 0.03
C TYR A 13 -3.17 3.97 0.94
N VAL A 14 -3.45 2.79 1.50
CA VAL A 14 -2.50 2.09 2.37
C VAL A 14 -1.24 1.69 1.60
N LEU A 15 -1.38 1.17 0.38
CA LEU A 15 -0.23 0.87 -0.49
C LEU A 15 0.65 2.11 -0.69
N PHE A 16 0.05 3.24 -1.09
CA PHE A 16 0.80 4.47 -1.33
C PHE A 16 1.46 5.01 -0.06
N LYS A 17 0.74 4.97 1.07
CA LYS A 17 1.26 5.42 2.36
C LYS A 17 2.46 4.57 2.79
N LEU A 18 2.36 3.24 2.71
CA LEU A 18 3.44 2.34 3.08
C LEU A 18 4.68 2.52 2.20
N LEU A 19 4.49 2.67 0.89
CA LEU A 19 5.59 2.92 -0.05
C LEU A 19 6.23 4.30 0.15
N GLY A 20 5.42 5.32 0.48
CA GLY A 20 5.91 6.67 0.72
C GLY A 20 6.57 6.86 2.09
N GLU A 21 6.12 6.15 3.13
CA GLU A 21 6.71 6.23 4.48
C GLU A 21 7.82 5.19 4.70
N GLY A 22 7.82 4.09 3.97
CA GLY A 22 8.80 3.01 4.08
C GLY A 22 8.80 2.28 5.43
N LYS A 23 7.72 2.37 6.21
CA LYS A 23 7.66 1.81 7.57
C LYS A 23 6.23 1.51 8.04
N VAL A 24 6.14 0.54 8.95
CA VAL A 24 4.92 0.21 9.71
C VAL A 24 5.19 0.45 11.18
N TYR A 25 4.34 1.21 11.85
CA TYR A 25 4.45 1.45 13.29
C TYR A 25 3.84 0.31 14.11
N SER A 26 4.42 0.04 15.26
CA SER A 26 3.82 -0.84 16.26
C SER A 26 2.61 -0.17 16.91
N GLY A 27 1.65 -0.97 17.35
CA GLY A 27 0.53 -0.53 18.19
C GLY A 27 0.58 -1.18 19.59
N ASP A 28 0.01 -0.51 20.56
CA ASP A 28 -0.24 -1.09 21.88
C ASP A 28 -1.53 -1.94 21.88
N GLY A 29 -1.88 -2.54 23.01
CA GLY A 29 -3.10 -3.34 23.15
C GLY A 29 -4.41 -2.55 23.03
N LEU A 30 -4.36 -1.23 23.02
CA LEU A 30 -5.47 -0.31 22.79
C LEU A 30 -5.44 0.30 21.38
N LEU A 31 -4.54 -0.21 20.52
CA LEU A 31 -4.31 0.25 19.14
C LEU A 31 -3.74 1.68 19.03
N ASN A 32 -3.17 2.23 20.09
CA ASN A 32 -2.43 3.48 19.99
C ASN A 32 -1.09 3.23 19.30
N ARG A 33 -0.71 4.12 18.41
CA ARG A 33 0.57 4.07 17.72
C ARG A 33 1.73 4.26 18.70
N LEU A 34 2.70 3.36 18.66
CA LEU A 34 3.97 3.48 19.37
C LEU A 34 5.02 4.17 18.47
N GLU A 35 6.12 4.62 19.07
CA GLU A 35 7.24 5.20 18.32
C GLU A 35 8.08 4.13 17.60
N SER A 36 8.01 2.89 18.07
CA SER A 36 8.71 1.77 17.43
C SER A 36 8.07 1.43 16.08
N PHE A 37 8.91 1.17 15.09
CA PHE A 37 8.46 0.84 13.73
C PHE A 37 9.32 -0.26 13.11
N TYR A 38 8.77 -0.88 12.07
CA TYR A 38 9.43 -1.87 11.24
C TYR A 38 9.62 -1.29 9.83
N PRO A 39 10.87 -1.23 9.30
CA PRO A 39 11.11 -0.86 7.92
C PRO A 39 10.38 -1.82 6.96
N VAL A 40 9.69 -1.27 5.98
CA VAL A 40 9.12 -2.02 4.87
C VAL A 40 10.19 -2.18 3.80
N LEU A 41 10.47 -3.41 3.40
CA LEU A 41 11.45 -3.73 2.36
C LEU A 41 10.78 -3.82 1.00
N ASN A 42 9.70 -4.57 0.90
CA ASN A 42 8.89 -4.66 -0.30
C ASN A 42 7.42 -4.91 0.02
N ILE A 43 6.58 -4.68 -0.98
CA ILE A 43 5.15 -4.98 -0.93
C ILE A 43 4.81 -5.82 -2.15
N LEU A 44 4.15 -6.95 -1.93
CA LEU A 44 3.64 -7.83 -2.98
C LEU A 44 2.15 -7.57 -3.17
N ARG A 45 1.72 -7.46 -4.42
CA ARG A 45 0.34 -7.22 -4.79
C ARG A 45 -0.04 -8.00 -6.04
N ASP A 46 -1.11 -8.77 -5.94
CA ASP A 46 -1.65 -9.52 -7.05
C ASP A 46 -2.78 -8.75 -7.74
N GLU A 47 -2.63 -8.49 -9.03
CA GLU A 47 -3.66 -7.90 -9.88
C GLU A 47 -3.99 -8.84 -11.03
N LEU A 48 -5.22 -9.37 -11.09
CA LEU A 48 -5.61 -10.35 -12.12
C LEU A 48 -4.68 -11.57 -12.12
N ASP A 49 -3.88 -11.70 -13.18
CA ASP A 49 -2.88 -12.75 -13.38
C ASP A 49 -1.45 -12.19 -13.34
N ARG A 50 -1.28 -10.97 -12.77
CA ARG A 50 -0.02 -10.26 -12.63
C ARG A 50 0.43 -10.27 -11.18
N HIS A 51 1.72 -10.55 -10.97
CA HIS A 51 2.38 -10.42 -9.68
C HIS A 51 3.24 -9.16 -9.72
N LEU A 52 2.81 -8.14 -8.97
CA LEU A 52 3.56 -6.89 -8.82
C LEU A 52 4.32 -6.90 -7.50
N GLU A 53 5.58 -6.55 -7.57
CA GLU A 53 6.42 -6.32 -6.40
C GLU A 53 6.90 -4.87 -6.40
N TYR A 54 6.79 -4.22 -5.26
CA TYR A 54 7.24 -2.85 -5.02
C TYR A 54 8.38 -2.89 -4.01
N LEU A 55 9.62 -2.86 -4.49
CA LEU A 55 10.83 -2.87 -3.67
C LEU A 55 11.24 -1.44 -3.31
N ILE A 56 11.41 -1.17 -2.00
CA ILE A 56 11.89 0.14 -1.53
C ILE A 56 13.40 0.10 -1.44
N ASP A 57 14.06 0.89 -2.29
CA ASP A 57 15.51 1.11 -2.28
C ASP A 57 15.78 2.60 -2.04
N LYS A 58 16.05 2.97 -0.78
CA LYS A 58 16.28 4.36 -0.34
C LYS A 58 15.11 5.28 -0.73
N ASP A 59 15.34 6.16 -1.70
CA ASP A 59 14.38 7.17 -2.13
C ASP A 59 13.55 6.73 -3.35
N ILE A 60 13.73 5.50 -3.79
CA ILE A 60 13.11 4.96 -5.00
C ILE A 60 12.33 3.69 -4.68
N VAL A 61 11.14 3.58 -5.25
CA VAL A 61 10.39 2.34 -5.36
C VAL A 61 10.63 1.75 -6.73
N VAL A 62 11.21 0.56 -6.77
CA VAL A 62 11.34 -0.24 -7.99
C VAL A 62 10.12 -1.12 -8.11
N VAL A 63 9.39 -1.01 -9.22
CA VAL A 63 8.23 -1.85 -9.51
C VAL A 63 8.67 -2.94 -10.46
N THR A 64 8.42 -4.20 -10.08
CA THR A 64 8.68 -5.35 -10.92
C THR A 64 7.41 -6.13 -11.20
N GLU A 65 7.36 -6.77 -12.35
CA GLU A 65 6.32 -7.72 -12.75
C GLU A 65 6.99 -9.01 -13.23
N ASN A 66 6.70 -10.13 -12.56
CA ASN A 66 7.34 -11.42 -12.86
C ASN A 66 8.88 -11.30 -12.93
N ASP A 67 9.48 -10.68 -11.92
CA ASP A 67 10.92 -10.41 -11.77
C ASP A 67 11.52 -9.44 -12.81
N ASN A 68 10.71 -8.84 -13.67
CA ASN A 68 11.16 -7.83 -14.63
C ASN A 68 10.84 -6.42 -14.12
N GLU A 69 11.84 -5.57 -14.06
CA GLU A 69 11.64 -4.17 -13.70
C GLU A 69 10.81 -3.44 -14.78
N ILE A 70 9.72 -2.82 -14.34
CA ILE A 70 8.79 -2.09 -15.22
C ILE A 70 8.72 -0.59 -14.92
N ALA A 71 9.08 -0.15 -13.70
CA ALA A 71 9.09 1.26 -13.34
C ALA A 71 10.03 1.56 -12.17
N ARG A 72 10.49 2.82 -12.09
CA ARG A 72 11.18 3.44 -10.94
C ARG A 72 10.49 4.73 -10.58
N ILE A 73 10.05 4.85 -9.35
CA ILE A 73 9.27 6.00 -8.86
C ILE A 73 9.89 6.49 -7.56
N ASN A 74 9.99 7.81 -7.39
CA ASN A 74 10.46 8.37 -6.14
C ASN A 74 9.43 8.15 -5.00
N VAL A 75 9.91 7.80 -3.80
CA VAL A 75 9.05 7.57 -2.62
C VAL A 75 8.20 8.80 -2.27
N THR A 76 8.71 10.01 -2.56
CA THR A 76 7.97 11.26 -2.30
C THR A 76 6.70 11.37 -3.15
N GLU A 77 6.71 10.83 -4.38
CA GLU A 77 5.52 10.82 -5.23
C GLU A 77 4.42 9.95 -4.60
N PHE A 78 4.76 8.81 -4.04
CA PHE A 78 3.79 7.96 -3.31
C PHE A 78 3.23 8.68 -2.09
N LEU A 79 4.08 9.39 -1.33
CA LEU A 79 3.65 10.14 -0.15
C LEU A 79 2.68 11.28 -0.52
N GLU A 80 2.98 12.03 -1.58
CA GLU A 80 2.10 13.09 -2.09
C GLU A 80 0.77 12.53 -2.57
N LYS A 81 0.80 11.45 -3.37
CA LYS A 81 -0.39 10.81 -3.90
C LYS A 81 -1.23 10.12 -2.81
N SER A 82 -0.61 9.62 -1.74
CA SER A 82 -1.36 9.12 -0.59
C SER A 82 -2.18 10.21 0.08
N LYS A 83 -1.62 11.41 0.28
CA LYS A 83 -2.33 12.57 0.87
C LYS A 83 -3.49 13.01 -0.01
N GLU A 84 -3.25 13.11 -1.32
CA GLU A 84 -4.27 13.48 -2.31
C GLU A 84 -5.42 12.46 -2.31
N LEU A 85 -5.10 11.17 -2.38
CA LEU A 85 -6.06 10.07 -2.34
C LEU A 85 -6.88 10.09 -1.04
N PHE A 86 -6.23 10.32 0.11
CA PHE A 86 -6.90 10.40 1.40
C PHE A 86 -7.98 11.48 1.42
N LEU A 87 -7.70 12.68 0.91
CA LEU A 87 -8.67 13.79 0.85
C LEU A 87 -9.89 13.41 0.01
N HIS A 88 -9.69 12.69 -1.11
CA HIS A 88 -10.80 12.22 -1.93
C HIS A 88 -11.64 11.15 -1.22
N ILE A 89 -11.01 10.23 -0.47
CA ILE A 89 -11.69 9.20 0.28
C ILE A 89 -12.55 9.80 1.40
N VAL A 90 -11.98 10.72 2.19
CA VAL A 90 -12.67 11.36 3.33
C VAL A 90 -13.85 12.19 2.85
N GLY A 91 -13.72 12.88 1.72
CA GLY A 91 -14.78 13.71 1.13
C GLY A 91 -15.98 12.92 0.60
N LYS A 92 -15.93 11.58 0.53
CA LYS A 92 -17.05 10.75 0.06
C LYS A 92 -17.90 10.23 1.23
N HIS A 93 -19.17 10.61 1.22
CA HIS A 93 -20.14 10.18 2.25
C HIS A 93 -20.67 8.77 2.00
N ASP A 94 -20.95 8.40 0.73
CA ASP A 94 -21.43 7.05 0.39
C ASP A 94 -20.26 6.07 0.30
N LYS A 95 -20.28 5.06 1.21
CA LYS A 95 -19.23 4.03 1.30
C LYS A 95 -19.33 2.98 0.19
N LYS A 96 -20.50 2.79 -0.41
CA LYS A 96 -20.77 1.71 -1.37
C LYS A 96 -20.72 2.17 -2.82
N ALA A 97 -21.03 3.44 -3.08
CA ALA A 97 -20.99 3.99 -4.44
C ALA A 97 -19.55 3.96 -4.99
N ALA A 98 -19.39 3.40 -6.17
CA ALA A 98 -18.11 3.42 -6.87
C ALA A 98 -17.91 4.80 -7.52
N PHE A 99 -16.71 5.35 -7.41
CA PHE A 99 -16.33 6.66 -7.96
C PHE A 99 -14.94 6.59 -8.62
N GLU A 100 -14.65 7.60 -9.40
CA GLU A 100 -13.39 7.78 -10.09
C GLU A 100 -12.62 8.93 -9.43
N ILE A 101 -11.27 8.88 -9.52
CA ILE A 101 -10.38 9.95 -9.07
C ILE A 101 -9.45 10.31 -10.25
N PRO A 102 -9.90 11.20 -11.15
CA PRO A 102 -9.19 11.48 -12.40
C PRO A 102 -7.75 11.98 -12.20
N VAL A 103 -7.51 12.75 -11.15
CA VAL A 103 -6.19 13.31 -10.82
C VAL A 103 -5.13 12.23 -10.51
N LEU A 104 -5.53 11.03 -10.16
CA LEU A 104 -4.62 9.90 -9.89
C LEU A 104 -4.32 9.05 -11.13
N GLU A 105 -5.08 9.20 -12.22
CA GLU A 105 -4.97 8.31 -13.38
C GLU A 105 -3.55 8.25 -13.96
N GLY A 106 -2.91 9.40 -14.12
CA GLY A 106 -1.52 9.48 -14.61
C GLY A 106 -0.54 8.74 -13.70
N PHE A 107 -0.71 8.86 -12.38
CA PHE A 107 0.15 8.16 -11.42
C PHE A 107 -0.15 6.65 -11.39
N LEU A 108 -1.41 6.25 -11.44
CA LEU A 108 -1.80 4.83 -11.53
C LEU A 108 -1.20 4.15 -12.77
N ASN A 109 -1.24 4.82 -13.91
CA ASN A 109 -0.58 4.33 -15.12
C ASN A 109 0.94 4.24 -14.95
N LYS A 110 1.57 5.23 -14.31
CA LYS A 110 3.02 5.26 -14.05
C LYS A 110 3.49 4.10 -13.19
N ILE A 111 2.69 3.68 -12.21
CA ILE A 111 2.99 2.54 -11.33
C ILE A 111 2.42 1.21 -11.84
N HIS A 112 1.93 1.20 -13.08
CA HIS A 112 1.31 0.03 -13.72
C HIS A 112 0.15 -0.60 -12.94
N CYS A 113 -0.59 0.21 -12.16
CA CYS A 113 -1.78 -0.21 -11.44
C CYS A 113 -2.99 -0.27 -12.39
N GLU A 114 -3.41 -1.46 -12.77
CA GLU A 114 -4.52 -1.66 -13.69
C GLU A 114 -5.85 -1.89 -12.97
N LYS A 115 -5.81 -2.21 -11.67
CA LYS A 115 -7.00 -2.39 -10.83
C LYS A 115 -6.83 -1.78 -9.47
N ILE A 116 -7.92 -1.19 -8.97
CA ILE A 116 -7.94 -0.64 -7.61
C ILE A 116 -7.96 -1.78 -6.60
N LYS A 117 -8.79 -2.79 -6.83
CA LYS A 117 -8.91 -3.96 -5.97
C LYS A 117 -7.86 -5.02 -6.34
N ALA A 118 -7.02 -5.40 -5.39
CA ALA A 118 -6.16 -6.57 -5.52
C ALA A 118 -6.99 -7.86 -5.59
N LYS A 119 -6.48 -8.88 -6.30
CA LYS A 119 -7.11 -10.20 -6.38
C LYS A 119 -6.69 -11.00 -5.15
N SER A 120 -7.57 -11.11 -4.18
CA SER A 120 -7.31 -11.90 -2.99
C SER A 120 -7.95 -13.28 -3.11
N LYS A 121 -7.16 -14.32 -3.32
CA LYS A 121 -7.59 -15.71 -3.10
C LYS A 121 -7.67 -16.04 -1.61
N ASP A 122 -6.84 -15.38 -0.79
CA ASP A 122 -6.61 -15.69 0.63
C ASP A 122 -7.10 -14.60 1.59
N LYS A 123 -8.02 -13.73 1.17
CA LYS A 123 -8.55 -12.59 1.93
C LYS A 123 -7.50 -11.51 2.31
N ALA A 124 -6.29 -11.59 1.78
CA ALA A 124 -5.25 -10.59 1.96
C ALA A 124 -5.08 -9.78 0.68
N ASP A 125 -5.22 -8.47 0.80
CA ASP A 125 -5.13 -7.56 -0.35
C ASP A 125 -3.69 -7.08 -0.61
N ILE A 126 -2.84 -7.09 0.43
CA ILE A 126 -1.44 -6.64 0.39
C ILE A 126 -0.59 -7.54 1.27
N HIS A 127 0.55 -8.01 0.76
CA HIS A 127 1.59 -8.70 1.52
C HIS A 127 2.78 -7.77 1.69
N ILE A 128 3.19 -7.55 2.95
CA ILE A 128 4.31 -6.66 3.28
C ILE A 128 5.47 -7.49 3.81
N VAL A 129 6.65 -7.28 3.25
CA VAL A 129 7.90 -7.80 3.79
C VAL A 129 8.56 -6.71 4.63
N ILE A 130 8.74 -7.00 5.91
CA ILE A 130 9.37 -6.09 6.86
C ILE A 130 10.69 -6.65 7.38
N HIS A 131 11.59 -5.75 7.78
CA HIS A 131 12.79 -6.14 8.50
C HIS A 131 12.54 -6.13 10.01
N VAL A 132 12.68 -7.30 10.65
CA VAL A 132 12.59 -7.43 12.11
C VAL A 132 14.00 -7.64 12.66
N LEU A 133 14.48 -6.68 13.45
CA LEU A 133 15.72 -6.84 14.22
C LEU A 133 15.43 -7.69 15.46
N ILE A 134 15.73 -8.97 15.37
CA ILE A 134 15.80 -9.84 16.55
C ILE A 134 17.24 -9.76 17.03
N LEU A 135 17.47 -9.48 18.32
CA LEU A 135 18.79 -9.30 18.93
C LEU A 135 19.76 -10.48 18.76
N VAL A 136 19.32 -11.59 18.18
CA VAL A 136 20.13 -12.82 17.98
C VAL A 136 20.38 -13.13 16.50
N GLN A 137 19.48 -12.75 15.58
CA GLN A 137 19.68 -12.89 14.13
C GLN A 137 18.72 -11.98 13.37
N PRO A 138 19.13 -11.32 12.27
CA PRO A 138 18.22 -10.60 11.41
C PRO A 138 17.26 -11.58 10.74
N ALA A 139 15.98 -11.43 10.98
CA ALA A 139 14.95 -12.24 10.34
C ALA A 139 14.10 -11.36 9.40
N LEU A 140 13.84 -11.87 8.22
CA LEU A 140 12.83 -11.34 7.31
C LEU A 140 11.47 -11.92 7.71
N THR A 141 10.51 -11.07 7.97
CA THR A 141 9.14 -11.50 8.28
C THR A 141 8.18 -10.91 7.26
N CYS A 142 7.40 -11.80 6.65
CA CYS A 142 6.29 -11.40 5.78
C CYS A 142 5.04 -11.19 6.65
N LEU A 143 4.47 -10.00 6.58
CA LEU A 143 3.21 -9.67 7.22
C LEU A 143 2.11 -9.58 6.16
N THR A 144 1.01 -10.26 6.43
CA THR A 144 -0.21 -10.19 5.62
C THR A 144 -1.19 -9.25 6.29
N LEU A 145 -1.55 -8.16 5.61
CA LEU A 145 -2.57 -7.24 6.08
C LEU A 145 -3.96 -7.68 5.60
N HIS A 146 -4.84 -7.94 6.56
CA HIS A 146 -6.25 -8.18 6.31
C HIS A 146 -7.03 -6.86 6.26
N LYS A 147 -8.18 -6.87 5.62
CA LYS A 147 -9.05 -5.70 5.44
C LYS A 147 -9.35 -4.94 6.73
N SER A 148 -9.51 -5.65 7.86
CA SER A 148 -9.73 -5.04 9.18
C SER A 148 -8.54 -4.22 9.67
N ALA A 149 -7.31 -4.61 9.32
CA ALA A 149 -6.10 -3.85 9.63
C ALA A 149 -5.97 -2.61 8.72
N LEU A 150 -6.46 -2.69 7.48
CA LEU A 150 -6.52 -1.56 6.55
C LEU A 150 -7.45 -0.45 7.04
N ASP A 151 -8.63 -0.81 7.57
CA ASP A 151 -9.59 0.15 8.16
C ASP A 151 -8.97 0.91 9.35
N TYR A 152 -8.10 0.26 10.12
CA TYR A 152 -7.38 0.87 11.23
C TYR A 152 -6.31 1.86 10.76
N LEU A 153 -5.50 1.52 9.74
CA LEU A 153 -4.46 2.40 9.20
C LEU A 153 -5.01 3.68 8.55
N ILE A 154 -6.30 3.68 8.20
CA ILE A 154 -7.01 4.85 7.63
C ILE A 154 -7.52 5.77 8.75
N SER A 155 -7.73 5.27 9.96
CA SER A 155 -8.24 6.03 11.11
C SER A 155 -7.13 6.78 11.87
N LEU A 156 -5.86 6.57 11.54
CA LEU A 156 -4.68 7.26 12.06
C LEU A 156 -4.29 8.44 11.18
#